data_32f792bff88daa1eaf8cb6ee367f04e1
#
_entry.id   32f792bff88daa1eaf8cb6ee367f04e1
#
_cell.length_a   1.000
_cell.length_b   1.000
_cell.length_c   1.000
_cell.angle_alpha   90.00
_cell.angle_beta   90.00
_cell.angle_gamma   90.00
#
_symmetry.space_group_name_H-M   'P 1'
#
loop_
_entity.id
_entity.type
_entity.pdbx_description
1 polymer ?
#
loop_
_entity_poly.entity_id
_entity_poly.type
_entity_poly.pdbx_seq_one_letter_code
_entity_poly.pdbx_strand_id
1 'polypeptide(L)'
;MSLAAGHTILPDGLVERVAALPDPDMNPVASQRGSVEFVTLPWPATVPDGGRHGFLRTDTAAFDAAIERTTEAVATALGPGRPVVVVGHEELMYLPLRIADALARRGIPTRFQTTTRSPAYVRDVPCYPLRRGFTFIAPEPDDVPRYLYNARWPEERARLLLVLDDPADTDRLRADGGLLDVLTAAGEDVVVAVVPATDPSVLRAAREGR
;
A
#
# COMPACT_ATOMS: atom_id res chain seq x y z
N MET A 1 -13.14 -17.81 -28.97
CA MET A 1 -12.85 -17.60 -27.54
C MET A 1 -13.88 -18.37 -26.75
N SER A 2 -13.49 -19.44 -26.05
CA SER A 2 -14.42 -20.28 -25.28
C SER A 2 -14.49 -19.70 -23.86
N LEU A 3 -15.69 -19.30 -23.43
CA LEU A 3 -15.96 -19.00 -22.03
C LEU A 3 -16.26 -20.31 -21.31
N ALA A 4 -15.50 -20.64 -20.27
CA ALA A 4 -15.83 -21.74 -19.40
C ALA A 4 -16.98 -21.31 -18.47
N ALA A 5 -18.09 -22.05 -18.49
CA ALA A 5 -19.14 -21.92 -17.49
C ALA A 5 -18.80 -22.84 -16.31
N GLY A 6 -18.84 -22.30 -15.10
CA GLY A 6 -18.63 -23.05 -13.87
C GLY A 6 -19.74 -22.78 -12.87
N HIS A 7 -20.02 -23.76 -12.02
CA HIS A 7 -20.92 -23.60 -10.87
C HIS A 7 -20.09 -23.66 -9.59
N THR A 8 -20.30 -22.69 -8.70
CA THR A 8 -19.76 -22.76 -7.34
C THR A 8 -20.81 -23.40 -6.43
N ILE A 9 -20.47 -24.54 -5.85
CA ILE A 9 -21.32 -25.19 -4.87
C ILE A 9 -20.76 -24.83 -3.49
N LEU A 10 -21.55 -24.13 -2.70
CA LEU A 10 -21.21 -23.86 -1.31
C LEU A 10 -21.55 -25.10 -0.47
N PRO A 11 -20.67 -25.54 0.43
CA PRO A 11 -20.99 -26.62 1.37
C PRO A 11 -22.17 -26.25 2.25
N ASP A 12 -23.01 -27.24 2.58
CA ASP A 12 -24.12 -27.07 3.50
C ASP A 12 -23.64 -26.54 4.85
N GLY A 13 -24.37 -25.60 5.44
CA GLY A 13 -24.04 -24.98 6.73
C GLY A 13 -22.81 -24.08 6.71
N LEU A 14 -22.32 -23.66 5.53
CA LEU A 14 -21.15 -22.77 5.44
C LEU A 14 -21.43 -21.42 6.08
N VAL A 15 -22.62 -20.86 5.85
CA VAL A 15 -23.00 -19.53 6.39
C VAL A 15 -23.02 -19.57 7.91
N GLU A 16 -23.61 -20.59 8.49
CA GLU A 16 -23.68 -20.79 9.95
C GLU A 16 -22.28 -21.01 10.56
N ARG A 17 -21.42 -21.78 9.86
CA ARG A 17 -20.03 -21.97 10.30
C ARG A 17 -19.23 -20.68 10.25
N VAL A 18 -19.42 -19.86 9.20
CA VAL A 18 -18.74 -18.56 9.11
C VAL A 18 -19.26 -17.60 10.16
N ALA A 19 -20.57 -17.56 10.42
CA ALA A 19 -21.17 -16.73 11.46
C ALA A 19 -20.75 -17.14 12.89
N ALA A 20 -20.36 -18.39 13.08
CA ALA A 20 -19.88 -18.89 14.38
C ALA A 20 -18.37 -18.71 14.60
N LEU A 21 -17.65 -18.14 13.63
CA LEU A 21 -16.23 -17.83 13.82
C LEU A 21 -16.05 -16.75 14.90
N PRO A 22 -15.00 -16.84 15.73
CA PRO A 22 -14.65 -15.76 16.65
C PRO A 22 -14.29 -14.49 15.87
N ASP A 23 -14.31 -13.35 16.56
CA ASP A 23 -13.88 -12.09 15.97
C ASP A 23 -12.48 -12.19 15.33
N PRO A 24 -12.23 -11.55 14.18
CA PRO A 24 -10.94 -11.58 13.54
C PRO A 24 -9.86 -10.84 14.36
N ASP A 25 -8.64 -11.33 14.28
CA ASP A 25 -7.47 -10.74 14.97
C ASP A 25 -7.01 -9.47 14.25
N MET A 26 -7.68 -8.34 14.47
CA MET A 26 -7.41 -7.05 13.83
C MET A 26 -6.75 -6.05 14.77
N ASN A 27 -6.03 -5.07 14.20
CA ASN A 27 -5.40 -3.96 14.90
C ASN A 27 -4.60 -4.37 16.15
N PRO A 28 -3.56 -5.19 16.01
CA PRO A 28 -2.72 -5.55 17.13
C PRO A 28 -2.08 -4.31 17.76
N VAL A 29 -1.96 -4.32 19.08
CA VAL A 29 -1.34 -3.22 19.84
C VAL A 29 -0.02 -3.70 20.43
N ALA A 30 1.06 -2.94 20.18
CA ALA A 30 2.37 -3.20 20.76
C ALA A 30 2.57 -2.44 22.08
N SER A 31 3.53 -2.87 22.88
CA SER A 31 3.93 -2.17 24.11
C SER A 31 4.57 -0.80 23.85
N GLN A 32 5.11 -0.59 22.65
CA GLN A 32 5.72 0.67 22.22
C GLN A 32 5.20 1.02 20.83
N ARG A 33 4.77 2.26 20.65
CA ARG A 33 4.36 2.77 19.33
C ARG A 33 5.56 2.86 18.40
N GLY A 34 5.31 2.63 17.12
CA GLY A 34 6.26 2.90 16.06
C GLY A 34 6.42 4.40 15.74
N SER A 35 7.35 4.69 14.85
CA SER A 35 7.66 6.04 14.37
C SER A 35 7.01 6.33 13.02
N VAL A 36 6.84 7.63 12.71
CA VAL A 36 6.42 8.09 11.38
C VAL A 36 7.44 9.10 10.88
N GLU A 37 7.89 8.93 9.65
CA GLU A 37 8.75 9.83 8.92
C GLU A 37 8.10 10.15 7.56
N PHE A 38 8.13 11.42 7.13
CA PHE A 38 7.61 11.85 5.84
C PHE A 38 8.74 12.12 4.86
N VAL A 39 8.59 11.66 3.63
CA VAL A 39 9.52 11.93 2.53
C VAL A 39 8.79 12.50 1.33
N THR A 40 9.32 13.60 0.78
CA THR A 40 8.82 14.15 -0.47
C THR A 40 9.43 13.40 -1.65
N LEU A 41 8.60 12.85 -2.50
CA LEU A 41 9.06 12.12 -3.68
C LEU A 41 9.44 13.10 -4.80
N PRO A 42 10.60 12.90 -5.47
CA PRO A 42 11.01 13.71 -6.63
C PRO A 42 10.27 13.24 -7.89
N TRP A 43 8.92 13.25 -7.87
CA TRP A 43 8.11 12.80 -8.98
C TRP A 43 7.84 13.94 -9.97
N PRO A 44 8.20 13.80 -11.27
CA PRO A 44 8.03 14.87 -12.23
C PRO A 44 6.55 15.05 -12.64
N ALA A 45 6.06 16.28 -12.67
CA ALA A 45 4.69 16.59 -13.10
C ALA A 45 4.38 16.20 -14.57
N THR A 46 5.42 15.97 -15.38
CA THR A 46 5.32 15.51 -16.78
C THR A 46 5.19 14.00 -16.94
N VAL A 47 5.19 13.24 -15.82
CA VAL A 47 5.14 11.79 -15.81
C VAL A 47 3.88 11.37 -15.06
N PRO A 48 3.01 10.49 -15.64
CA PRO A 48 1.84 10.02 -14.92
C PRO A 48 2.26 9.19 -13.70
N ASP A 49 1.47 9.28 -12.62
CA ASP A 49 1.65 8.43 -11.43
C ASP A 49 1.27 6.95 -11.68
N GLY A 50 0.70 6.66 -12.83
CA GLY A 50 0.22 5.34 -13.23
C GLY A 50 -1.23 5.05 -12.87
N GLY A 51 -1.95 6.00 -12.27
CA GLY A 51 -3.32 5.83 -11.80
C GLY A 51 -4.34 6.68 -12.55
N ARG A 52 -4.60 7.86 -12.02
CA ARG A 52 -5.77 8.70 -12.35
C ARG A 52 -5.81 9.22 -13.79
N HIS A 53 -4.67 9.41 -14.44
CA HIS A 53 -4.58 10.07 -15.76
C HIS A 53 -4.23 9.11 -16.90
N GLY A 54 -4.37 7.81 -16.64
CA GLY A 54 -4.02 6.74 -17.58
C GLY A 54 -2.51 6.68 -17.84
N PHE A 55 -2.08 5.59 -18.43
CA PHE A 55 -0.68 5.31 -18.75
C PHE A 55 -0.56 4.91 -20.23
N LEU A 56 0.22 5.67 -20.99
CA LEU A 56 0.48 5.39 -22.39
C LEU A 56 1.81 4.66 -22.56
N ARG A 57 1.94 3.88 -23.61
CA ARG A 57 3.21 3.21 -23.94
C ARG A 57 4.37 4.19 -24.08
N THR A 58 4.11 5.38 -24.56
CA THR A 58 5.10 6.46 -24.71
C THR A 58 5.57 7.03 -23.38
N ASP A 59 4.83 6.81 -22.27
CA ASP A 59 5.23 7.28 -20.95
C ASP A 59 6.29 6.38 -20.29
N THR A 60 6.47 5.13 -20.77
CA THR A 60 7.28 4.09 -20.11
C THR A 60 8.70 4.56 -19.78
N ALA A 61 9.41 5.12 -20.73
CA ALA A 61 10.82 5.52 -20.53
C ALA A 61 10.95 6.64 -19.47
N ALA A 62 10.06 7.64 -19.52
CA ALA A 62 10.04 8.73 -18.54
C ALA A 62 9.63 8.23 -17.14
N PHE A 63 8.67 7.29 -17.08
CA PHE A 63 8.24 6.64 -15.86
C PHE A 63 9.37 5.83 -15.23
N ASP A 64 10.08 5.00 -16.00
CA ASP A 64 11.20 4.20 -15.51
C ASP A 64 12.32 5.09 -14.94
N ALA A 65 12.65 6.18 -15.62
CA ALA A 65 13.62 7.14 -15.12
C ALA A 65 13.16 7.85 -13.83
N ALA A 66 11.85 8.11 -13.69
CA ALA A 66 11.30 8.69 -12.47
C ALA A 66 11.32 7.67 -11.32
N ILE A 67 11.03 6.39 -11.57
CA ILE A 67 11.13 5.31 -10.59
C ILE A 67 12.55 5.20 -10.03
N GLU A 68 13.59 5.23 -10.87
CA GLU A 68 14.97 5.12 -10.41
C GLU A 68 15.36 6.26 -9.45
N ARG A 69 15.03 7.52 -9.80
CA ARG A 69 15.29 8.68 -8.92
C ARG A 69 14.49 8.63 -7.62
N THR A 70 13.22 8.26 -7.71
CA THR A 70 12.34 8.15 -6.54
C THR A 70 12.80 7.03 -5.62
N THR A 71 13.22 5.89 -6.17
CA THR A 71 13.74 4.77 -5.39
C THR A 71 15.01 5.14 -4.64
N GLU A 72 15.89 5.96 -5.21
CA GLU A 72 17.11 6.44 -4.55
C GLU A 72 16.78 7.32 -3.32
N ALA A 73 15.85 8.27 -3.49
CA ALA A 73 15.40 9.13 -2.40
C ALA A 73 14.74 8.30 -1.26
N VAL A 74 13.89 7.36 -1.63
CA VAL A 74 13.23 6.45 -0.69
C VAL A 74 14.24 5.55 0.03
N ALA A 75 15.19 4.96 -0.68
CA ALA A 75 16.22 4.10 -0.09
C ALA A 75 17.06 4.84 0.96
N THR A 76 17.34 6.13 0.72
CA THR A 76 18.03 7.00 1.68
C THR A 76 17.20 7.21 2.95
N ALA A 77 15.91 7.49 2.83
CA ALA A 77 15.00 7.66 3.98
C ALA A 77 14.79 6.35 4.75
N LEU A 78 14.69 5.24 4.06
CA LEU A 78 14.56 3.91 4.69
C LEU A 78 15.80 3.49 5.48
N GLY A 79 16.98 3.96 5.10
CA GLY A 79 18.23 3.53 5.71
C GLY A 79 18.55 2.04 5.49
N PRO A 80 19.74 1.59 5.91
CA PRO A 80 20.18 0.22 5.69
C PRO A 80 19.63 -0.77 6.73
N GLY A 81 19.76 -2.06 6.42
CA GLY A 81 19.76 -3.15 7.38
C GLY A 81 18.40 -3.73 7.76
N ARG A 82 17.29 -3.20 7.26
CA ARG A 82 15.95 -3.76 7.53
C ARG A 82 15.23 -4.12 6.23
N PRO A 83 14.46 -5.20 6.24
CA PRO A 83 13.51 -5.47 5.16
C PRO A 83 12.47 -4.35 5.05
N VAL A 84 11.88 -4.21 3.87
CA VAL A 84 10.88 -3.19 3.56
C VAL A 84 9.59 -3.84 3.07
N VAL A 85 8.46 -3.38 3.58
CA VAL A 85 7.16 -3.65 2.98
C VAL A 85 6.66 -2.36 2.35
N VAL A 86 6.60 -2.33 1.04
CA VAL A 86 6.00 -1.21 0.31
C VAL A 86 4.49 -1.40 0.27
N VAL A 87 3.76 -0.39 0.73
CA VAL A 87 2.31 -0.41 0.79
C VAL A 87 1.77 0.67 -0.15
N GLY A 88 1.04 0.25 -1.20
CA GLY A 88 0.26 1.15 -2.03
C GLY A 88 -1.11 1.43 -1.41
N HIS A 89 -1.66 2.62 -1.63
CA HIS A 89 -2.99 2.95 -1.14
C HIS A 89 -4.01 2.90 -2.27
N GLU A 90 -5.05 2.08 -2.08
CA GLU A 90 -6.20 1.96 -3.00
C GLU A 90 -5.77 1.71 -4.46
N GLU A 91 -6.11 2.65 -5.34
CA GLU A 91 -5.86 2.55 -6.78
C GLU A 91 -4.39 2.81 -7.16
N LEU A 92 -3.60 3.41 -6.25
CA LEU A 92 -2.18 3.65 -6.48
C LEU A 92 -1.36 2.37 -6.23
N MET A 93 -1.43 1.43 -7.15
CA MET A 93 -0.76 0.12 -7.03
C MET A 93 0.50 0.01 -7.89
N TYR A 94 0.48 0.50 -9.13
CA TYR A 94 1.56 0.26 -10.09
C TYR A 94 2.87 0.96 -9.70
N LEU A 95 2.80 2.25 -9.34
CA LEU A 95 3.98 3.02 -8.91
C LEU A 95 4.64 2.41 -7.66
N PRO A 96 3.91 2.12 -6.56
CA PRO A 96 4.49 1.46 -5.39
C PRO A 96 5.07 0.08 -5.70
N LEU A 97 4.43 -0.72 -6.56
CA LEU A 97 4.96 -2.01 -7.00
C LEU A 97 6.29 -1.85 -7.74
N ARG A 98 6.43 -0.83 -8.60
CA ARG A 98 7.67 -0.53 -9.32
C ARG A 98 8.78 -0.04 -8.39
N ILE A 99 8.44 0.73 -7.34
CA ILE A 99 9.40 1.08 -6.27
C ILE A 99 9.86 -0.18 -5.54
N ALA A 100 8.93 -1.06 -5.18
CA ALA A 100 9.28 -2.33 -4.49
C ALA A 100 10.24 -3.19 -5.33
N ASP A 101 9.96 -3.34 -6.63
CA ASP A 101 10.83 -4.06 -7.56
C ASP A 101 12.21 -3.39 -7.68
N ALA A 102 12.28 -2.06 -7.76
CA ALA A 102 13.55 -1.34 -7.85
C ALA A 102 14.37 -1.41 -6.55
N LEU A 103 13.73 -1.41 -5.37
CA LEU A 103 14.39 -1.67 -4.08
C LEU A 103 14.94 -3.09 -4.01
N ALA A 104 14.16 -4.08 -4.43
CA ALA A 104 14.58 -5.48 -4.47
C ALA A 104 15.79 -5.70 -5.39
N ARG A 105 15.82 -5.09 -6.57
CA ARG A 105 16.98 -5.11 -7.47
C ARG A 105 18.24 -4.47 -6.87
N ARG A 106 18.10 -3.57 -5.93
CA ARG A 106 19.21 -2.97 -5.15
C ARG A 106 19.66 -3.83 -3.97
N GLY A 107 19.10 -5.05 -3.83
CA GLY A 107 19.46 -6.00 -2.78
C GLY A 107 18.78 -5.75 -1.43
N ILE A 108 17.77 -4.86 -1.37
CA ILE A 108 16.97 -4.64 -0.17
C ILE A 108 15.85 -5.69 -0.15
N PRO A 109 15.76 -6.56 0.87
CA PRO A 109 14.65 -7.51 0.99
C PRO A 109 13.32 -6.74 1.02
N THR A 110 12.51 -6.91 -0.01
CA THR A 110 11.31 -6.08 -0.19
C THR A 110 10.10 -6.95 -0.50
N ARG A 111 8.97 -6.59 0.08
CA ARG A 111 7.63 -7.11 -0.24
C ARG A 111 6.72 -5.98 -0.64
N PHE A 112 5.63 -6.32 -1.30
CA PHE A 112 4.60 -5.37 -1.70
C PHE A 112 3.24 -5.79 -1.14
N GLN A 113 2.50 -4.80 -0.65
CA GLN A 113 1.12 -4.92 -0.22
C GLN A 113 0.31 -3.73 -0.70
N THR A 114 -1.00 -3.82 -0.63
CA THR A 114 -1.90 -2.70 -0.93
C THR A 114 -3.04 -2.65 0.09
N THR A 115 -3.56 -1.48 0.36
CA THR A 115 -4.82 -1.34 1.09
C THR A 115 -5.99 -1.78 0.22
N THR A 116 -7.10 -2.14 0.83
CA THR A 116 -8.29 -2.64 0.14
C THR A 116 -9.57 -2.26 0.87
N ARG A 117 -10.68 -2.26 0.16
CA ARG A 117 -12.04 -2.14 0.72
C ARG A 117 -12.65 -3.48 1.10
N SER A 118 -12.01 -4.58 0.72
CA SER A 118 -12.55 -5.93 0.91
C SER A 118 -12.18 -6.47 2.29
N PRO A 119 -13.15 -6.76 3.18
CA PRO A 119 -12.88 -7.42 4.44
C PRO A 119 -12.44 -8.86 4.21
N ALA A 120 -11.47 -9.32 4.98
CA ALA A 120 -11.04 -10.70 5.02
C ALA A 120 -10.86 -11.17 6.46
N TYR A 121 -11.08 -12.46 6.68
CA TYR A 121 -10.93 -13.05 8.01
C TYR A 121 -9.45 -13.24 8.34
N VAL A 122 -9.03 -12.72 9.49
CA VAL A 122 -7.64 -12.73 9.96
C VAL A 122 -7.54 -13.58 11.21
N ARG A 123 -6.54 -14.47 11.27
CA ARG A 123 -6.22 -15.29 12.46
C ARG A 123 -4.71 -15.40 12.64
N ASP A 124 -4.23 -14.99 13.79
CA ASP A 124 -2.81 -15.15 14.15
C ASP A 124 -2.50 -16.55 14.65
N VAL A 125 -2.68 -17.54 13.78
CA VAL A 125 -2.34 -18.93 14.02
C VAL A 125 -1.38 -19.46 12.96
N PRO A 126 -0.49 -20.40 13.28
CA PRO A 126 0.41 -21.00 12.30
C PRO A 126 -0.33 -21.54 11.08
N CYS A 127 0.25 -21.38 9.91
CA CYS A 127 -0.28 -21.82 8.60
C CYS A 127 -1.55 -21.12 8.13
N TYR A 128 -2.11 -20.16 8.86
CA TYR A 128 -3.19 -19.33 8.32
C TYR A 128 -2.63 -18.25 7.36
N PRO A 129 -3.23 -18.04 6.18
CA PRO A 129 -2.63 -17.16 5.17
C PRO A 129 -2.65 -15.68 5.53
N LEU A 130 -3.67 -15.22 6.30
CA LEU A 130 -3.80 -13.83 6.75
C LEU A 130 -3.65 -13.77 8.27
N ARG A 131 -2.43 -13.54 8.72
CA ARG A 131 -2.09 -13.56 10.15
C ARG A 131 -2.08 -12.19 10.80
N ARG A 132 -1.96 -11.13 10.04
CA ARG A 132 -1.97 -9.75 10.51
C ARG A 132 -2.93 -8.93 9.68
N GLY A 133 -3.80 -8.20 10.34
CA GLY A 133 -4.78 -7.35 9.71
C GLY A 133 -4.92 -6.02 10.42
N PHE A 134 -5.16 -4.98 9.62
CA PHE A 134 -5.49 -3.66 10.07
C PHE A 134 -6.82 -3.24 9.44
N THR A 135 -7.69 -2.65 10.22
CA THR A 135 -8.85 -1.91 9.75
C THR A 135 -8.70 -0.45 10.19
N PHE A 136 -9.01 0.49 9.33
CA PHE A 136 -8.78 1.90 9.57
C PHE A 136 -9.80 2.77 8.83
N ILE A 137 -9.92 4.03 9.26
CA ILE A 137 -10.74 5.06 8.62
C ILE A 137 -10.03 5.49 7.33
N ALA A 138 -10.78 5.58 6.23
CA ALA A 138 -10.26 6.07 4.96
C ALA A 138 -9.61 7.45 5.11
N PRO A 139 -8.43 7.69 4.53
CA PRO A 139 -7.84 9.02 4.45
C PRO A 139 -8.73 10.00 3.69
N GLU A 140 -9.37 9.55 2.63
CA GLU A 140 -10.34 10.33 1.86
C GLU A 140 -11.65 10.51 2.66
N PRO A 141 -12.47 11.53 2.34
CA PRO A 141 -13.75 11.76 2.99
C PRO A 141 -14.80 10.71 2.58
N ASP A 142 -14.58 9.50 3.02
CA ASP A 142 -15.36 8.30 2.78
C ASP A 142 -15.51 7.55 4.12
N ASP A 143 -16.69 7.11 4.46
CA ASP A 143 -16.98 6.43 5.72
C ASP A 143 -16.89 4.90 5.62
N VAL A 144 -16.44 4.39 4.46
CA VAL A 144 -16.22 2.95 4.27
C VAL A 144 -14.87 2.54 4.88
N PRO A 145 -14.84 1.53 5.77
CA PRO A 145 -13.60 1.04 6.33
C PRO A 145 -12.62 0.54 5.26
N ARG A 146 -11.35 0.71 5.54
CA ARG A 146 -10.23 0.17 4.73
C ARG A 146 -9.49 -0.89 5.52
N TYR A 147 -8.81 -1.74 4.78
CA TYR A 147 -8.08 -2.87 5.32
C TYR A 147 -6.68 -2.94 4.75
N LEU A 148 -5.76 -3.45 5.55
CA LEU A 148 -4.40 -3.80 5.12
C LEU A 148 -4.03 -5.13 5.76
N TYR A 149 -3.56 -6.09 4.95
CA TYR A 149 -3.25 -7.43 5.41
C TYR A 149 -1.77 -7.74 5.24
N ASN A 150 -1.22 -8.50 6.19
CA ASN A 150 0.15 -9.01 6.16
C ASN A 150 1.23 -7.94 5.87
N ALA A 151 1.01 -6.69 6.30
CA ALA A 151 2.05 -5.66 6.25
C ALA A 151 3.20 -5.96 7.21
N ARG A 152 2.98 -6.86 8.16
CA ARG A 152 3.97 -7.37 9.11
C ARG A 152 3.95 -8.89 9.16
N TRP A 153 5.13 -9.49 9.25
CA TRP A 153 5.30 -10.90 9.57
C TRP A 153 5.69 -11.06 11.04
N PRO A 154 5.19 -12.07 11.76
CA PRO A 154 5.39 -12.18 13.20
C PRO A 154 6.84 -12.18 13.65
N GLU A 155 7.73 -12.74 12.84
CA GLU A 155 9.14 -12.93 13.14
C GLU A 155 10.07 -11.88 12.51
N GLU A 156 9.52 -10.88 11.77
CA GLU A 156 10.32 -9.94 11.01
C GLU A 156 9.96 -8.48 11.33
N ARG A 157 10.95 -7.68 11.68
CA ARG A 157 10.82 -6.24 11.83
C ARG A 157 11.17 -5.56 10.50
N ALA A 158 10.20 -5.41 9.62
CA ALA A 158 10.32 -4.61 8.43
C ALA A 158 10.07 -3.12 8.72
N ARG A 159 10.54 -2.23 7.85
CA ARG A 159 10.02 -0.86 7.74
C ARG A 159 8.86 -0.83 6.75
N LEU A 160 7.82 -0.08 7.05
CA LEU A 160 6.74 0.16 6.10
C LEU A 160 7.07 1.41 5.27
N LEU A 161 7.00 1.28 3.95
CA LEU A 161 6.98 2.41 3.04
C LEU A 161 5.55 2.58 2.53
N LEU A 162 4.82 3.52 3.08
CA LEU A 162 3.46 3.85 2.67
C LEU A 162 3.51 4.86 1.53
N VAL A 163 3.10 4.47 0.34
CA VAL A 163 3.07 5.33 -0.84
C VAL A 163 1.63 5.75 -1.12
N LEU A 164 1.39 7.04 -1.04
CA LEU A 164 0.09 7.68 -1.18
C LEU A 164 0.08 8.63 -2.38
N ASP A 165 -1.07 8.83 -2.98
CA ASP A 165 -1.31 10.00 -3.83
C ASP A 165 -1.73 11.20 -2.99
N ASP A 166 -1.61 12.41 -3.57
CA ASP A 166 -1.90 13.67 -2.89
C ASP A 166 -3.31 13.73 -2.23
N PRO A 167 -4.40 13.24 -2.85
CA PRO A 167 -5.72 13.20 -2.21
C PRO A 167 -5.82 12.37 -0.94
N ALA A 168 -4.92 11.42 -0.72
CA ALA A 168 -4.89 10.59 0.50
C ALA A 168 -4.04 11.23 1.62
N ASP A 169 -3.28 12.29 1.36
CA ASP A 169 -2.54 13.02 2.39
C ASP A 169 -3.44 14.03 3.12
N THR A 170 -4.30 13.53 3.97
CA THR A 170 -5.29 14.31 4.73
C THR A 170 -5.07 14.21 6.23
N ASP A 171 -5.75 15.04 7.02
CA ASP A 171 -5.74 14.93 8.48
C ASP A 171 -6.30 13.59 8.97
N ARG A 172 -7.24 12.98 8.24
CA ARG A 172 -7.81 11.66 8.57
C ARG A 172 -6.76 10.54 8.53
N LEU A 173 -5.74 10.67 7.69
CA LEU A 173 -4.61 9.73 7.66
C LEU A 173 -3.92 9.62 9.03
N ARG A 174 -3.92 10.72 9.80
CA ARG A 174 -3.22 10.89 11.09
C ARG A 174 -4.16 10.84 12.29
N ALA A 175 -5.47 10.91 12.05
CA ALA A 175 -6.48 10.93 13.11
C ALA A 175 -6.53 9.60 13.86
N ASP A 176 -7.16 9.60 15.03
CA ASP A 176 -7.42 8.37 15.81
C ASP A 176 -8.21 7.37 14.95
N GLY A 177 -7.75 6.14 14.87
CA GLY A 177 -8.29 5.11 13.98
C GLY A 177 -7.94 5.28 12.51
N GLY A 178 -7.15 6.28 12.12
CA GLY A 178 -6.58 6.43 10.78
C GLY A 178 -5.42 5.45 10.54
N LEU A 179 -4.97 5.37 9.28
CA LEU A 179 -3.97 4.37 8.88
C LEU A 179 -2.65 4.50 9.69
N LEU A 180 -2.14 5.71 9.89
CA LEU A 180 -0.89 5.91 10.64
C LEU A 180 -1.06 5.62 12.11
N ASP A 181 -2.23 5.91 12.69
CA ASP A 181 -2.51 5.60 14.09
C ASP A 181 -2.50 4.08 14.33
N VAL A 182 -3.25 3.31 13.55
CA VAL A 182 -3.32 1.85 13.74
C VAL A 182 -1.98 1.16 13.47
N LEU A 183 -1.21 1.61 12.48
CA LEU A 183 0.12 1.07 12.19
C LEU A 183 1.11 1.36 13.32
N THR A 184 1.18 2.59 13.76
CA THR A 184 2.10 2.97 14.85
C THR A 184 1.69 2.35 16.19
N ALA A 185 0.39 2.21 16.48
CA ALA A 185 -0.09 1.50 17.65
C ALA A 185 0.36 0.02 17.66
N ALA A 186 0.48 -0.58 16.49
CA ALA A 186 1.03 -1.94 16.33
C ALA A 186 2.57 -1.99 16.43
N GLY A 187 3.24 -0.86 16.63
CA GLY A 187 4.71 -0.77 16.74
C GLY A 187 5.42 -0.73 15.40
N GLU A 188 4.73 -0.40 14.29
CA GLU A 188 5.34 -0.31 12.98
C GLU A 188 6.04 1.04 12.79
N ASP A 189 7.27 1.02 12.25
CA ASP A 189 7.97 2.20 11.77
C ASP A 189 7.57 2.47 10.33
N VAL A 190 6.99 3.63 10.07
CA VAL A 190 6.38 4.00 8.77
C VAL A 190 7.12 5.17 8.15
N VAL A 191 7.58 5.01 6.92
CA VAL A 191 7.99 6.11 6.04
C VAL A 191 6.83 6.40 5.10
N VAL A 192 6.31 7.61 5.16
CA VAL A 192 5.21 8.06 4.30
C VAL A 192 5.79 8.81 3.12
N ALA A 193 5.48 8.35 1.93
CA ALA A 193 5.92 8.91 0.66
C ALA A 193 4.71 9.36 -0.16
N VAL A 194 4.51 10.67 -0.28
CA VAL A 194 3.39 11.24 -1.03
C VAL A 194 3.83 11.55 -2.46
N VAL A 195 3.10 11.02 -3.42
CA VAL A 195 3.26 11.34 -4.84
C VAL A 195 2.57 12.68 -5.09
N PRO A 196 3.28 13.71 -5.57
CA PRO A 196 2.66 15.00 -5.86
C PRO A 196 1.51 14.89 -6.86
N ALA A 197 0.50 15.73 -6.70
CA ALA A 197 -0.62 15.77 -7.62
C ALA A 197 -0.15 16.00 -9.06
N THR A 198 -0.62 15.17 -9.99
CA THR A 198 -0.34 15.34 -11.42
C THR A 198 -1.24 16.44 -11.98
N ASP A 199 -0.63 17.43 -12.63
CA ASP A 199 -1.37 18.43 -13.42
C ASP A 199 -1.70 17.86 -14.81
N PRO A 200 -3.00 17.63 -15.12
CA PRO A 200 -3.39 17.07 -16.42
C PRO A 200 -2.97 17.91 -17.63
N SER A 201 -2.84 19.23 -17.47
CA SER A 201 -2.43 20.13 -18.56
C SER A 201 -0.94 19.98 -18.87
N VAL A 202 -0.11 19.91 -17.84
CA VAL A 202 1.33 19.67 -17.94
C VAL A 202 1.61 18.29 -18.54
N LEU A 203 0.88 17.26 -18.07
CA LEU A 203 1.01 15.89 -18.59
C LEU A 203 0.61 15.81 -20.08
N ARG A 204 -0.49 16.48 -20.48
CA ARG A 204 -0.94 16.53 -21.87
C ARG A 204 0.12 17.18 -22.77
N ALA A 205 0.59 18.37 -22.39
CA ALA A 205 1.63 19.08 -23.16
C ALA A 205 2.92 18.24 -23.30
N ALA A 206 3.33 17.53 -22.25
CA ALA A 206 4.48 16.64 -22.30
C ALA A 206 4.28 15.44 -23.23
N ARG A 207 3.05 14.95 -23.38
CA ARG A 207 2.71 13.84 -24.30
C ARG A 207 2.64 14.28 -25.75
N GLU A 208 2.17 15.50 -26.02
CA GLU A 208 2.10 16.09 -27.37
C GLU A 208 3.50 16.46 -27.92
N GLY A 209 4.47 16.69 -27.05
CA GLY A 209 5.85 16.99 -27.41
C GLY A 209 6.78 15.76 -27.57
N ARG A 210 6.24 14.56 -27.43
CA ARG A 210 6.95 13.27 -27.58
C ARG A 210 6.55 12.60 -28.88
#